data_5a54f8369aac52c9da24d3d78afa5419
#
_entry.id   5a54f8369aac52c9da24d3d78afa5419
#
_cell.length_a   1.000
_cell.length_b   1.000
_cell.length_c   1.000
_cell.angle_alpha   90.00
_cell.angle_beta   90.00
_cell.angle_gamma   90.00
#
_symmetry.space_group_name_H-M   'P 1'
#
loop_
_entity.id
_entity.type
_entity.pdbx_description
1 polymer ?
#
loop_
_entity_poly.entity_id
_entity_poly.type
_entity_poly.pdbx_seq_one_letter_code
_entity_poly.pdbx_strand_id
1 'polypeptide(L)'
;GGGNNFNEKTIGEAIDGSLKRLKTDYIDLYQLHWPERSTNYFGRRDYTLDSEEGDWNSFESVLKALEKFIKSGKTRYIGMSNETPYGLSKYIELSKNKNLPRMMSVQNPYNLVNRTYEIGMSEISIREKCGLLVYYPLATGALSGKYRNGQMPKNSRQALFKGWERHLNPLAMRAYE
;
A
#
# COMPACT_ATOMS: atom_id res chain seq x y z
N GLY A 1 13.28 -5.38 0.02
CA GLY A 1 12.53 -6.60 -0.23
C GLY A 1 12.50 -6.91 -1.70
N GLY A 2 12.77 -8.14 -2.04
CA GLY A 2 12.80 -8.57 -3.42
C GLY A 2 11.39 -8.83 -3.95
N GLY A 3 11.00 -8.12 -4.98
CA GLY A 3 9.84 -8.44 -5.79
C GLY A 3 8.48 -8.42 -5.08
N ASN A 4 7.46 -8.75 -5.84
CA ASN A 4 6.06 -8.82 -5.41
C ASN A 4 5.45 -10.23 -5.53
N ASN A 5 6.27 -11.27 -5.42
CA ASN A 5 5.76 -12.64 -5.39
C ASN A 5 5.41 -13.02 -3.94
N PHE A 6 4.13 -13.30 -3.67
CA PHE A 6 3.60 -13.51 -2.33
C PHE A 6 3.45 -14.98 -1.96
N ASN A 7 4.35 -15.84 -2.41
CA ASN A 7 4.41 -17.21 -1.90
C ASN A 7 5.00 -17.25 -0.49
N GLU A 8 4.84 -18.38 0.19
CA GLU A 8 5.29 -18.59 1.57
C GLU A 8 6.79 -18.31 1.75
N LYS A 9 7.63 -18.76 0.81
CA LYS A 9 9.08 -18.59 0.89
C LYS A 9 9.47 -17.10 0.87
N THR A 10 8.98 -16.36 -0.12
CA THR A 10 9.33 -14.93 -0.29
C THR A 10 8.77 -14.07 0.84
N ILE A 11 7.55 -14.36 1.32
CA ILE A 11 6.99 -13.70 2.51
C ILE A 11 7.84 -14.01 3.73
N GLY A 12 8.24 -15.27 3.94
CA GLY A 12 9.07 -15.68 5.06
C GLY A 12 10.43 -14.99 5.07
N GLU A 13 11.14 -14.98 3.95
CA GLU A 13 12.41 -14.29 3.80
C GLU A 13 12.30 -12.78 4.09
N ALA A 14 11.20 -12.15 3.66
CA ALA A 14 10.95 -10.73 3.90
C ALA A 14 10.63 -10.43 5.37
N ILE A 15 9.85 -11.29 6.05
CA ILE A 15 9.56 -11.19 7.48
C ILE A 15 10.85 -11.37 8.29
N ASP A 16 11.61 -12.43 8.02
CA ASP A 16 12.86 -12.71 8.76
C ASP A 16 13.89 -11.59 8.57
N GLY A 17 14.00 -11.08 7.34
CA GLY A 17 14.83 -9.91 7.08
C GLY A 17 14.37 -8.66 7.84
N SER A 18 13.07 -8.47 8.02
CA SER A 18 12.52 -7.36 8.79
C SER A 18 12.77 -7.51 10.28
N LEU A 19 12.54 -8.70 10.84
CA LEU A 19 12.84 -9.01 12.24
C LEU A 19 14.31 -8.75 12.58
N LYS A 20 15.22 -9.20 11.70
CA LYS A 20 16.67 -8.96 11.86
C LYS A 20 17.01 -7.46 11.88
N ARG A 21 16.44 -6.67 10.95
CA ARG A 21 16.70 -5.21 10.90
C ARG A 21 16.10 -4.46 12.08
N LEU A 22 14.91 -4.85 12.51
CA LEU A 22 14.21 -4.26 13.66
C LEU A 22 14.77 -4.73 15.01
N LYS A 23 15.59 -5.79 15.01
CA LYS A 23 16.17 -6.41 16.22
C LYS A 23 15.06 -6.82 17.21
N THR A 24 14.05 -7.51 16.72
CA THR A 24 12.90 -8.02 17.47
C THR A 24 12.54 -9.41 16.97
N ASP A 25 11.80 -10.15 17.75
CA ASP A 25 11.30 -11.50 17.43
C ASP A 25 9.87 -11.50 16.85
N TYR A 26 9.17 -10.36 16.87
CA TYR A 26 7.84 -10.22 16.28
C TYR A 26 7.65 -8.87 15.60
N ILE A 27 6.65 -8.82 14.70
CA ILE A 27 6.17 -7.62 14.02
C ILE A 27 4.69 -7.43 14.38
N ASP A 28 4.30 -6.25 14.86
CA ASP A 28 2.90 -5.98 15.19
C ASP A 28 2.01 -5.98 13.95
N LEU A 29 2.45 -5.31 12.88
CA LEU A 29 1.72 -5.23 11.61
C LEU A 29 2.67 -5.45 10.44
N TYR A 30 2.50 -6.56 9.72
CA TYR A 30 3.20 -6.83 8.47
C TYR A 30 2.32 -6.48 7.28
N GLN A 31 2.80 -5.66 6.35
CA GLN A 31 2.03 -5.21 5.19
C GLN A 31 2.62 -5.69 3.88
N LEU A 32 1.75 -6.20 2.99
CA LEU A 32 2.09 -6.43 1.58
C LEU A 32 2.20 -5.07 0.89
N HIS A 33 3.30 -4.82 0.16
CA HIS A 33 3.66 -3.48 -0.29
C HIS A 33 2.82 -2.98 -1.47
N TRP A 34 2.50 -3.85 -2.43
CA TRP A 34 1.59 -3.59 -3.54
C TRP A 34 1.04 -4.92 -4.10
N PRO A 35 -0.06 -4.88 -4.86
CA PRO A 35 -0.63 -6.07 -5.48
C PRO A 35 0.38 -6.81 -6.36
N GLU A 36 0.34 -8.14 -6.32
CA GLU A 36 1.14 -8.99 -7.22
C GLU A 36 0.57 -8.97 -8.65
N ARG A 37 -0.75 -8.98 -8.76
CA ARG A 37 -1.47 -8.89 -10.02
C ARG A 37 -1.33 -7.52 -10.68
N SER A 38 -1.54 -7.46 -11.99
CA SER A 38 -1.63 -6.20 -12.72
C SER A 38 -2.88 -5.43 -12.29
N THR A 39 -2.71 -4.20 -11.86
CA THR A 39 -3.81 -3.31 -11.48
C THR A 39 -3.33 -1.85 -11.40
N ASN A 40 -4.26 -0.92 -11.22
CA ASN A 40 -3.96 0.50 -11.06
C ASN A 40 -3.44 0.80 -9.65
N TYR A 41 -2.13 0.91 -9.51
CA TYR A 41 -1.46 1.40 -8.30
C TYR A 41 -0.40 2.45 -8.66
N PHE A 42 0.10 3.18 -7.71
CA PHE A 42 1.08 4.26 -7.88
C PHE A 42 0.66 5.36 -8.87
N GLY A 43 -0.65 5.61 -8.99
CA GLY A 43 -1.21 6.67 -9.85
C GLY A 43 -1.47 6.25 -11.29
N ARG A 44 -1.36 4.97 -11.62
CA ARG A 44 -1.85 4.44 -12.91
C ARG A 44 -3.36 4.59 -12.98
N ARG A 45 -3.87 4.82 -14.19
CA ARG A 45 -5.29 4.94 -14.53
C ARG A 45 -5.62 4.02 -15.70
N ASP A 46 -6.89 3.96 -16.04
CA ASP A 46 -7.35 3.26 -17.25
C ASP A 46 -6.98 1.78 -17.22
N TYR A 47 -7.48 1.09 -16.17
CA TYR A 47 -7.25 -0.35 -16.02
C TYR A 47 -7.71 -1.09 -17.27
N THR A 48 -6.80 -1.88 -17.81
CA THR A 48 -7.08 -2.87 -18.86
C THR A 48 -6.67 -4.25 -18.36
N LEU A 49 -7.47 -5.26 -18.68
CA LEU A 49 -7.09 -6.64 -18.41
C LEU A 49 -5.87 -6.98 -19.28
N ASP A 50 -4.78 -7.33 -18.65
CA ASP A 50 -3.60 -7.82 -19.34
C ASP A 50 -3.82 -9.30 -19.67
N SER A 51 -4.01 -9.62 -20.94
CA SER A 51 -4.20 -11.00 -21.40
C SER A 51 -2.93 -11.85 -21.29
N GLU A 52 -1.77 -11.21 -21.11
CA GLU A 52 -0.47 -11.85 -20.92
C GLU A 52 -0.02 -11.77 -19.45
N GLU A 53 -0.92 -11.39 -18.54
CA GLU A 53 -0.61 -11.39 -17.12
C GLU A 53 -0.18 -12.79 -16.69
N GLY A 54 1.06 -12.90 -16.22
CA GLY A 54 1.59 -14.16 -15.71
C GLY A 54 0.87 -14.63 -14.46
N ASP A 55 1.12 -15.86 -14.08
CA ASP A 55 0.57 -16.44 -12.85
C ASP A 55 0.96 -15.62 -11.62
N TRP A 56 -0.03 -15.26 -10.82
CA TRP A 56 0.17 -14.64 -9.53
C TRP A 56 -0.48 -15.49 -8.41
N ASN A 57 0.03 -15.37 -7.19
CA ASN A 57 -0.50 -16.13 -6.07
C ASN A 57 -1.94 -15.72 -5.76
N SER A 58 -2.85 -16.70 -5.71
CA SER A 58 -4.24 -16.40 -5.38
C SER A 58 -4.37 -15.74 -4.01
N PHE A 59 -5.38 -14.90 -3.81
CA PHE A 59 -5.64 -14.26 -2.51
C PHE A 59 -5.71 -15.28 -1.36
N GLU A 60 -6.26 -16.47 -1.62
CA GLU A 60 -6.33 -17.54 -0.63
C GLU A 60 -4.95 -18.09 -0.28
N SER A 61 -4.10 -18.36 -1.28
CA SER A 61 -2.74 -18.86 -1.04
C SER A 61 -1.89 -17.86 -0.25
N VAL A 62 -2.04 -16.57 -0.54
CA VAL A 62 -1.38 -15.49 0.20
C VAL A 62 -1.83 -15.46 1.65
N LEU A 63 -3.14 -15.53 1.92
CA LEU A 63 -3.66 -15.57 3.30
C LEU A 63 -3.18 -16.80 4.06
N LYS A 64 -3.15 -17.98 3.42
CA LYS A 64 -2.63 -19.22 4.03
C LYS A 64 -1.12 -19.10 4.35
N ALA A 65 -0.35 -18.47 3.47
CA ALA A 65 1.06 -18.22 3.73
C ALA A 65 1.24 -17.29 4.94
N LEU A 66 0.51 -16.17 4.98
CA LEU A 66 0.57 -15.22 6.10
C LEU A 66 0.08 -15.83 7.42
N GLU A 67 -0.91 -16.72 7.38
CA GLU A 67 -1.42 -17.43 8.57
C GLU A 67 -0.32 -18.19 9.30
N LYS A 68 0.62 -18.81 8.58
CA LYS A 68 1.74 -19.54 9.18
C LYS A 68 2.63 -18.63 10.03
N PHE A 69 2.86 -17.41 9.56
CA PHE A 69 3.68 -16.43 10.28
C PHE A 69 2.95 -15.80 11.47
N ILE A 70 1.63 -15.73 11.43
CA ILE A 70 0.81 -15.37 12.60
C ILE A 70 0.87 -16.50 13.64
N LYS A 71 0.62 -17.74 13.22
CA LYS A 71 0.65 -18.90 14.11
C LYS A 71 2.01 -19.15 14.75
N SER A 72 3.10 -18.81 14.05
CA SER A 72 4.45 -18.90 14.60
C SER A 72 4.83 -17.73 15.51
N GLY A 73 3.97 -16.73 15.68
CA GLY A 73 4.22 -15.53 16.50
C GLY A 73 5.14 -14.49 15.85
N LYS A 74 5.62 -14.70 14.63
CA LYS A 74 6.50 -13.74 13.93
C LYS A 74 5.77 -12.45 13.52
N THR A 75 4.45 -12.49 13.31
CA THR A 75 3.63 -11.29 13.10
C THR A 75 2.31 -11.41 13.85
N ARG A 76 1.80 -10.30 14.37
CA ARG A 76 0.51 -10.26 15.08
C ARG A 76 -0.65 -10.01 14.13
N TYR A 77 -0.49 -9.01 13.27
CA TYR A 77 -1.52 -8.56 12.32
C TYR A 77 -0.93 -8.41 10.93
N ILE A 78 -1.80 -8.48 9.94
CA ILE A 78 -1.45 -8.30 8.55
C ILE A 78 -2.26 -7.17 7.92
N GLY A 79 -1.66 -6.52 6.93
CA GLY A 79 -2.27 -5.46 6.15
C GLY A 79 -1.76 -5.47 4.71
N MET A 80 -2.22 -4.50 3.95
CA MET A 80 -1.84 -4.35 2.56
C MET A 80 -1.56 -2.88 2.23
N SER A 81 -0.93 -2.62 1.10
CA SER A 81 -0.67 -1.28 0.61
C SER A 81 -0.90 -1.20 -0.89
N ASN A 82 -1.28 -0.02 -1.38
CA ASN A 82 -1.55 0.24 -2.80
C ASN A 82 -2.63 -0.68 -3.40
N GLU A 83 -3.53 -1.14 -2.56
CA GLU A 83 -4.56 -2.08 -2.96
C GLU A 83 -5.81 -1.35 -3.48
N THR A 84 -6.58 -2.04 -4.29
CA THR A 84 -7.83 -1.58 -4.88
C THR A 84 -9.04 -2.10 -4.08
N PRO A 85 -10.25 -1.52 -4.27
CA PRO A 85 -11.47 -2.06 -3.66
C PRO A 85 -11.70 -3.54 -3.98
N TYR A 86 -11.37 -3.97 -5.19
CA TYR A 86 -11.49 -5.38 -5.61
C TYR A 86 -10.63 -6.30 -4.75
N GLY A 87 -9.34 -6.01 -4.61
CA GLY A 87 -8.45 -6.88 -3.84
C GLY A 87 -8.77 -6.86 -2.36
N LEU A 88 -9.09 -5.69 -1.78
CA LEU A 88 -9.51 -5.62 -0.38
C LEU A 88 -10.78 -6.45 -0.13
N SER A 89 -11.80 -6.36 -1.02
CA SER A 89 -13.02 -7.15 -0.87
C SER A 89 -12.75 -8.65 -0.93
N LYS A 90 -11.87 -9.09 -1.86
CA LYS A 90 -11.52 -10.50 -2.00
C LYS A 90 -10.79 -11.06 -0.77
N TYR A 91 -9.83 -10.32 -0.22
CA TYR A 91 -9.15 -10.73 1.02
C TYR A 91 -10.12 -10.84 2.20
N ILE A 92 -11.05 -9.88 2.34
CA ILE A 92 -12.01 -9.89 3.44
C ILE A 92 -13.04 -11.01 3.28
N GLU A 93 -13.54 -11.23 2.06
CA GLU A 93 -14.45 -12.31 1.74
C GLU A 93 -13.85 -13.68 2.11
N LEU A 94 -12.62 -13.94 1.67
CA LEU A 94 -11.91 -15.19 1.96
C LEU A 94 -11.62 -15.36 3.45
N SER A 95 -11.23 -14.27 4.13
CA SER A 95 -11.03 -14.29 5.57
C SER A 95 -12.29 -14.74 6.32
N LYS A 96 -13.46 -14.19 5.96
CA LYS A 96 -14.75 -14.55 6.58
C LYS A 96 -15.17 -15.99 6.24
N ASN A 97 -15.11 -16.35 4.95
CA ASN A 97 -15.67 -17.61 4.48
C ASN A 97 -14.80 -18.84 4.78
N LYS A 98 -13.50 -18.65 4.95
CA LYS A 98 -12.51 -19.73 5.16
C LYS A 98 -11.79 -19.66 6.50
N ASN A 99 -12.23 -18.77 7.39
CA ASN A 99 -11.59 -18.54 8.69
C ASN A 99 -10.08 -18.30 8.59
N LEU A 100 -9.67 -17.50 7.60
CA LEU A 100 -8.28 -17.09 7.37
C LEU A 100 -8.00 -15.75 8.03
N PRO A 101 -6.71 -15.38 8.23
CA PRO A 101 -6.35 -14.11 8.82
C PRO A 101 -6.94 -12.91 8.06
N ARG A 102 -7.33 -11.89 8.80
CA ARG A 102 -7.96 -10.70 8.28
C ARG A 102 -6.95 -9.60 7.99
N MET A 103 -7.07 -8.93 6.85
CA MET A 103 -6.37 -7.68 6.59
C MET A 103 -6.92 -6.58 7.50
N MET A 104 -6.06 -6.06 8.40
CA MET A 104 -6.44 -5.08 9.42
C MET A 104 -6.30 -3.65 8.94
N SER A 105 -5.43 -3.41 7.96
CA SER A 105 -5.17 -2.08 7.42
C SER A 105 -4.91 -2.11 5.92
N VAL A 106 -5.16 -0.97 5.29
CA VAL A 106 -4.72 -0.67 3.94
C VAL A 106 -3.89 0.62 3.97
N GLN A 107 -2.70 0.61 3.40
CA GLN A 107 -1.86 1.80 3.30
C GLN A 107 -1.89 2.34 1.87
N ASN A 108 -2.63 3.43 1.67
CA ASN A 108 -2.85 4.04 0.36
C ASN A 108 -2.56 5.56 0.38
N PRO A 109 -2.32 6.18 -0.80
CA PRO A 109 -2.13 7.62 -0.86
C PRO A 109 -3.44 8.35 -0.56
N TYR A 110 -3.38 9.37 0.27
CA TYR A 110 -4.51 10.23 0.53
C TYR A 110 -4.04 11.60 1.01
N ASN A 111 -4.54 12.67 0.40
CA ASN A 111 -4.28 14.05 0.80
C ASN A 111 -5.28 14.99 0.11
N LEU A 112 -5.23 16.29 0.40
CA LEU A 112 -6.18 17.27 -0.12
C LEU A 112 -6.23 17.38 -1.65
N VAL A 113 -5.15 17.03 -2.34
CA VAL A 113 -5.05 17.07 -3.82
C VAL A 113 -5.07 15.68 -4.47
N ASN A 114 -5.14 14.62 -3.67
CA ASN A 114 -5.34 13.26 -4.14
C ASN A 114 -6.37 12.55 -3.24
N ARG A 115 -7.63 12.60 -3.66
CA ARG A 115 -8.76 12.05 -2.93
C ARG A 115 -9.34 10.79 -3.58
N THR A 116 -8.56 10.12 -4.43
CA THR A 116 -8.99 8.91 -5.15
C THR A 116 -9.39 7.77 -4.21
N TYR A 117 -8.83 7.73 -3.01
CA TYR A 117 -9.22 6.76 -1.96
C TYR A 117 -10.71 6.83 -1.60
N GLU A 118 -11.32 8.01 -1.68
CA GLU A 118 -12.74 8.20 -1.37
C GLU A 118 -13.66 7.48 -2.36
N ILE A 119 -13.15 7.17 -3.56
CA ILE A 119 -13.91 6.48 -4.59
C ILE A 119 -13.77 4.96 -4.37
N GLY A 120 -14.75 4.38 -3.68
CA GLY A 120 -14.85 2.93 -3.43
C GLY A 120 -14.04 2.42 -2.23
N MET A 121 -12.79 2.86 -2.01
CA MET A 121 -11.98 2.36 -0.90
C MET A 121 -12.49 2.80 0.47
N SER A 122 -12.95 4.04 0.61
CA SER A 122 -13.45 4.56 1.89
C SER A 122 -14.67 3.77 2.37
N GLU A 123 -15.62 3.48 1.49
CA GLU A 123 -16.82 2.73 1.86
C GLU A 123 -16.48 1.34 2.39
N ILE A 124 -15.69 0.57 1.62
CA ILE A 124 -15.33 -0.79 2.02
C ILE A 124 -14.49 -0.78 3.31
N SER A 125 -13.55 0.16 3.46
CA SER A 125 -12.71 0.26 4.66
C SER A 125 -13.55 0.55 5.91
N ILE A 126 -14.51 1.44 5.81
CA ILE A 126 -15.39 1.78 6.93
C ILE A 126 -16.31 0.60 7.28
N ARG A 127 -17.02 0.04 6.29
CA ARG A 127 -17.95 -1.08 6.50
C ARG A 127 -17.24 -2.31 7.04
N GLU A 128 -16.07 -2.58 6.52
CA GLU A 128 -15.27 -3.74 6.90
C GLU A 128 -14.26 -3.45 8.03
N LYS A 129 -14.28 -2.25 8.61
CA LYS A 129 -13.37 -1.87 9.71
C LYS A 129 -11.90 -2.19 9.42
N CYS A 130 -11.47 -1.91 8.17
CA CYS A 130 -10.09 -2.03 7.74
C CYS A 130 -9.46 -0.63 7.76
N GLY A 131 -8.55 -0.36 8.69
CA GLY A 131 -8.00 0.98 8.91
C GLY A 131 -7.17 1.51 7.74
N LEU A 132 -7.26 2.81 7.45
CA LEU A 132 -6.40 3.48 6.48
C LEU A 132 -5.14 4.00 7.16
N LEU A 133 -3.98 3.61 6.62
CA LEU A 133 -2.69 4.24 6.88
C LEU A 133 -2.35 5.14 5.69
N VAL A 134 -2.28 6.44 5.93
CA VAL A 134 -2.06 7.42 4.85
C VAL A 134 -0.58 7.56 4.53
N TYR A 135 -0.21 7.41 3.26
CA TYR A 135 1.07 7.91 2.79
C TYR A 135 0.90 9.15 1.90
N TYR A 136 1.92 10.00 1.85
CA TYR A 136 1.91 11.34 1.22
C TYR A 136 0.85 12.31 1.75
N PRO A 137 0.57 12.38 3.08
CA PRO A 137 -0.47 13.28 3.60
C PRO A 137 -0.21 14.75 3.23
N LEU A 138 1.04 15.15 3.05
CA LEU A 138 1.43 16.49 2.58
C LEU A 138 1.82 16.53 1.09
N ALA A 139 1.33 15.61 0.26
CA ALA A 139 1.62 15.57 -1.19
C ALA A 139 3.12 15.74 -1.49
N THR A 140 3.98 14.91 -0.86
CA THR A 140 5.45 14.98 -0.94
C THR A 140 6.06 16.31 -0.49
N GLY A 141 5.34 17.07 0.33
CA GLY A 141 5.74 18.37 0.87
C GLY A 141 5.13 19.57 0.17
N ALA A 142 4.38 19.37 -0.92
CA ALA A 142 3.75 20.47 -1.66
C ALA A 142 2.73 21.23 -0.80
N LEU A 143 1.91 20.52 -0.04
CA LEU A 143 0.91 21.12 0.87
C LEU A 143 1.51 21.88 2.06
N SER A 144 2.82 21.81 2.29
CA SER A 144 3.48 22.62 3.32
C SER A 144 3.73 24.07 2.90
N GLY A 145 3.48 24.42 1.64
CA GLY A 145 3.72 25.75 1.08
C GLY A 145 5.17 26.06 0.70
N LYS A 146 6.14 25.21 1.04
CA LYS A 146 7.58 25.47 0.82
C LYS A 146 8.03 25.53 -0.64
N TYR A 147 7.16 25.11 -1.56
CA TYR A 147 7.43 25.17 -3.00
C TYR A 147 6.65 26.29 -3.72
N ARG A 148 5.94 27.14 -2.98
CA ARG A 148 5.22 28.30 -3.55
C ARG A 148 6.19 29.22 -4.31
N ASN A 149 5.66 29.88 -5.35
CA ASN A 149 6.42 30.81 -6.18
C ASN A 149 7.68 30.18 -6.82
N GLY A 150 7.66 28.88 -7.12
CA GLY A 150 8.80 28.18 -7.72
C GLY A 150 9.98 27.94 -6.79
N GLN A 151 9.82 28.17 -5.50
CA GLN A 151 10.89 27.91 -4.52
C GLN A 151 11.23 26.43 -4.45
N MET A 152 12.53 26.12 -4.32
CA MET A 152 13.04 24.76 -4.17
C MET A 152 14.12 24.72 -3.07
N PRO A 153 13.75 24.66 -1.79
CA PRO A 153 14.74 24.63 -0.70
C PRO A 153 15.71 23.46 -0.87
N LYS A 154 17.02 23.73 -0.72
CA LYS A 154 18.11 22.76 -1.00
C LYS A 154 17.93 21.39 -0.34
N ASN A 155 17.43 21.34 0.89
CA ASN A 155 17.22 20.11 1.64
C ASN A 155 15.77 19.62 1.56
N SER A 156 14.98 20.11 0.62
CA SER A 156 13.61 19.63 0.43
C SER A 156 13.60 18.30 -0.31
N ARG A 157 12.53 17.52 -0.11
CA ARG A 157 12.37 16.23 -0.77
C ARG A 157 12.50 16.32 -2.29
N GLN A 158 11.90 17.34 -2.90
CA GLN A 158 11.92 17.53 -4.35
C GLN A 158 13.32 17.94 -4.88
N ALA A 159 14.12 18.65 -4.08
CA ALA A 159 15.49 18.97 -4.44
C ALA A 159 16.43 17.75 -4.36
N LEU A 160 16.17 16.84 -3.40
CA LEU A 160 17.02 15.68 -3.15
C LEU A 160 16.65 14.47 -4.05
N PHE A 161 15.38 14.33 -4.42
CA PHE A 161 14.87 13.15 -5.16
C PHE A 161 14.18 13.61 -6.44
N LYS A 162 14.85 13.49 -7.57
CA LYS A 162 14.27 13.77 -8.90
C LYS A 162 13.19 12.74 -9.26
N GLY A 163 12.23 13.14 -10.09
CA GLY A 163 11.16 12.26 -10.58
C GLY A 163 9.94 12.14 -9.66
N TRP A 164 9.85 12.99 -8.62
CA TRP A 164 8.71 13.02 -7.70
C TRP A 164 7.84 14.28 -7.86
N GLU A 165 7.96 14.94 -9.03
CA GLU A 165 7.31 16.22 -9.32
C GLU A 165 5.79 16.10 -9.62
N ARG A 166 5.20 14.90 -9.56
CA ARG A 166 3.76 14.70 -9.87
C ARG A 166 2.83 15.66 -9.13
N HIS A 167 3.22 16.12 -7.96
CA HIS A 167 2.47 17.07 -7.15
C HIS A 167 2.89 18.52 -7.34
N LEU A 168 3.80 18.81 -8.26
CA LEU A 168 4.27 20.17 -8.57
C LEU A 168 3.92 20.61 -10.01
N ASN A 169 2.96 19.91 -10.65
CA ASN A 169 2.46 20.34 -11.95
C ASN A 169 1.62 21.62 -11.81
N PRO A 170 1.41 22.38 -12.90
CA PRO A 170 0.72 23.68 -12.84
C PRO A 170 -0.68 23.65 -12.22
N LEU A 171 -1.44 22.54 -12.42
CA LEU A 171 -2.77 22.38 -11.81
C LEU A 171 -2.69 22.16 -10.30
N ALA A 172 -1.74 21.33 -9.86
CA ALA A 172 -1.51 21.11 -8.45
C ALA A 172 -1.03 22.39 -7.75
N MET A 173 -0.12 23.14 -8.38
CA MET A 173 0.39 24.40 -7.82
C MET A 173 -0.72 25.43 -7.60
N ARG A 174 -1.68 25.54 -8.53
CA ARG A 174 -2.87 26.39 -8.35
C ARG A 174 -3.76 25.99 -7.17
N ALA A 175 -3.79 24.71 -6.82
CA ALA A 175 -4.54 24.21 -5.68
C ALA A 175 -3.83 24.44 -4.33
N TYR A 176 -2.57 24.87 -4.34
CA TYR A 176 -1.78 25.17 -3.13
C TYR A 176 -1.76 26.68 -2.79
N GLU A 177 -2.22 27.52 -3.69
CA GLU A 177 -2.39 28.99 -3.50
C GLU A 177 -3.70 29.31 -2.77
#